data_8ef9faa9650ddb06ee6704e77e0099a0
#
_entry.id   8ef9faa9650ddb06ee6704e77e0099a0
#
_cell.length_a   1.000
_cell.length_b   1.000
_cell.length_c   1.000
_cell.angle_alpha   90.00
_cell.angle_beta   90.00
_cell.angle_gamma   90.00
#
_symmetry.space_group_name_H-M   'P 1'
#
loop_
_entity.id
_entity.type
_entity.pdbx_description
1 polymer ?
#
loop_
_entity_poly.entity_id
_entity_poly.type
_entity_poly.pdbx_seq_one_letter_code
_entity_poly.pdbx_strand_id
1 'polypeptide(L)'
;MSIKMVALDLDGTTLNNKREITERTRHSFEKAADKGVHIVVSTGRTFSALPPQLYEIPSIQYAITSNGAHINLMKTGESVFDSFLSEKAVFEIVRLYEKLDCEIEIFMDGQAFIDESYYNYIKEFGLSYRSAEYVLWSRKPVKGIAQKLLDNSSRIENVNFCFKTIEMLEDARAEIEAIPEATITSSFQNNLEVGGPDTSKKAALIELMSMLDIDRSELMCCGDAPNDIAMIEYAGLGVAVGNAWGGTADHADYITGTNEEDGVAQAIEQFVL
;
A
#
# COMPACT_ATOMS: atom_id res chain seq x y z
N MET A 1 -24.91 9.26 -9.16
CA MET A 1 -23.51 9.64 -9.39
C MET A 1 -22.95 8.72 -10.44
N SER A 2 -22.13 9.21 -11.37
CA SER A 2 -21.43 8.32 -12.32
C SER A 2 -19.99 8.19 -11.84
N ILE A 3 -19.59 6.99 -11.42
CA ILE A 3 -18.21 6.71 -11.03
C ILE A 3 -17.34 6.72 -12.29
N LYS A 4 -16.21 7.43 -12.25
CA LYS A 4 -15.21 7.50 -13.32
C LYS A 4 -13.86 6.87 -12.93
N MET A 5 -13.63 6.68 -11.65
CA MET A 5 -12.43 6.01 -11.13
C MET A 5 -12.80 5.06 -9.99
N VAL A 6 -12.21 3.86 -10.03
CA VAL A 6 -12.25 2.88 -8.94
C VAL A 6 -10.83 2.62 -8.47
N ALA A 7 -10.53 3.01 -7.24
CA ALA A 7 -9.24 2.76 -6.60
C ALA A 7 -9.33 1.60 -5.62
N LEU A 8 -8.43 0.65 -5.74
CA LEU A 8 -8.51 -0.65 -5.12
C LEU A 8 -7.23 -0.97 -4.34
N ASP A 9 -7.33 -1.23 -3.06
CA ASP A 9 -6.26 -1.93 -2.36
C ASP A 9 -6.13 -3.38 -2.88
N LEU A 10 -4.99 -4.01 -2.65
CA LEU A 10 -4.67 -5.36 -3.09
C LEU A 10 -4.84 -6.41 -1.99
N ASP A 11 -4.01 -6.33 -0.97
CA ASP A 11 -3.89 -7.39 0.03
C ASP A 11 -5.04 -7.33 1.04
N GLY A 12 -5.85 -8.39 1.08
CA GLY A 12 -7.05 -8.39 1.92
C GLY A 12 -8.28 -7.73 1.28
N THR A 13 -8.13 -7.04 0.15
CA THR A 13 -9.21 -6.34 -0.56
C THR A 13 -9.50 -6.98 -1.92
N THR A 14 -8.60 -6.81 -2.90
CA THR A 14 -8.79 -7.33 -4.27
C THR A 14 -8.27 -8.75 -4.44
N LEU A 15 -7.20 -9.09 -3.73
CA LEU A 15 -6.61 -10.42 -3.75
C LEU A 15 -7.29 -11.33 -2.72
N ASN A 16 -7.65 -12.54 -3.16
CA ASN A 16 -8.10 -13.59 -2.26
C ASN A 16 -6.93 -14.15 -1.40
N ASN A 17 -7.22 -15.09 -0.48
CA ASN A 17 -6.22 -15.70 0.40
C ASN A 17 -5.15 -16.51 -0.35
N LYS A 18 -5.39 -16.86 -1.62
CA LYS A 18 -4.39 -17.45 -2.51
C LYS A 18 -3.58 -16.40 -3.27
N ARG A 19 -3.82 -15.12 -3.01
CA ARG A 19 -3.21 -13.96 -3.70
C ARG A 19 -3.56 -13.90 -5.19
N GLU A 20 -4.75 -14.32 -5.55
CA GLU A 20 -5.27 -14.32 -6.91
C GLU A 20 -6.38 -13.28 -7.06
N ILE A 21 -6.50 -12.69 -8.26
CA ILE A 21 -7.66 -11.94 -8.69
C ILE A 21 -8.57 -12.92 -9.42
N THR A 22 -9.79 -13.10 -8.94
CA THR A 22 -10.73 -14.04 -9.51
C THR A 22 -11.20 -13.64 -10.92
N GLU A 23 -11.71 -14.58 -11.68
CA GLU A 23 -12.32 -14.35 -13.01
C GLU A 23 -13.48 -13.32 -12.92
N ARG A 24 -14.30 -13.38 -11.87
CA ARG A 24 -15.38 -12.43 -11.66
C ARG A 24 -14.88 -11.02 -11.46
N THR A 25 -13.86 -10.85 -10.63
CA THR A 25 -13.24 -9.56 -10.36
C THR A 25 -12.58 -9.01 -11.63
N ARG A 26 -11.85 -9.82 -12.40
CA ARG A 26 -11.29 -9.42 -13.71
C ARG A 26 -12.36 -8.95 -14.67
N HIS A 27 -13.45 -9.71 -14.79
CA HIS A 27 -14.55 -9.35 -15.68
C HIS A 27 -15.28 -8.07 -15.26
N SER A 28 -15.40 -7.80 -13.95
CA SER A 28 -15.94 -6.52 -13.47
C SER A 28 -15.05 -5.32 -13.86
N PHE A 29 -13.71 -5.50 -13.82
CA PHE A 29 -12.76 -4.48 -14.27
C PHE A 29 -12.88 -4.18 -15.76
N GLU A 30 -12.98 -5.22 -16.60
CA GLU A 30 -13.17 -5.09 -18.04
C GLU A 30 -14.45 -4.30 -18.36
N LYS A 31 -15.57 -4.70 -17.76
CA LYS A 31 -16.86 -4.01 -17.96
C LYS A 31 -16.84 -2.56 -17.48
N ALA A 32 -16.19 -2.27 -16.37
CA ALA A 32 -16.04 -0.90 -15.89
C ALA A 32 -15.17 -0.06 -16.86
N ALA A 33 -14.06 -0.63 -17.34
CA ALA A 33 -13.21 0.02 -18.34
C ALA A 33 -13.93 0.26 -19.67
N ASP A 34 -14.78 -0.67 -20.12
CA ASP A 34 -15.62 -0.50 -21.32
C ASP A 34 -16.60 0.68 -21.20
N LYS A 35 -16.96 1.06 -19.96
CA LYS A 35 -17.75 2.27 -19.65
C LYS A 35 -16.89 3.53 -19.50
N GLY A 36 -15.58 3.44 -19.69
CA GLY A 36 -14.64 4.54 -19.54
C GLY A 36 -14.23 4.82 -18.10
N VAL A 37 -14.41 3.85 -17.19
CA VAL A 37 -14.01 3.97 -15.78
C VAL A 37 -12.55 3.53 -15.62
N HIS A 38 -11.73 4.37 -14.98
CA HIS A 38 -10.35 4.05 -14.66
C HIS A 38 -10.27 3.08 -13.47
N ILE A 39 -9.62 1.93 -13.67
CA ILE A 39 -9.28 0.99 -12.59
C ILE A 39 -7.85 1.26 -12.14
N VAL A 40 -7.69 1.61 -10.87
CA VAL A 40 -6.42 1.99 -10.25
C VAL A 40 -6.13 1.09 -9.08
N VAL A 41 -4.94 0.51 -9.03
CA VAL A 41 -4.43 -0.20 -7.86
C VAL A 41 -3.81 0.82 -6.90
N SER A 42 -4.07 0.71 -5.59
CA SER A 42 -3.51 1.57 -4.55
C SER A 42 -3.03 0.73 -3.37
N THR A 43 -1.71 0.50 -3.27
CA THR A 43 -1.13 -0.52 -2.38
C THR A 43 0.10 -0.03 -1.61
N GLY A 44 0.37 -0.66 -0.45
CA GLY A 44 1.64 -0.50 0.27
C GLY A 44 2.82 -1.24 -0.37
N ARG A 45 2.57 -2.09 -1.37
CA ARG A 45 3.65 -2.80 -2.09
C ARG A 45 4.47 -1.83 -2.94
N THR A 46 5.76 -2.16 -3.10
CA THR A 46 6.59 -1.52 -4.14
C THR A 46 6.18 -2.00 -5.53
N PHE A 47 6.56 -1.28 -6.58
CA PHE A 47 6.22 -1.64 -7.96
C PHE A 47 6.74 -3.04 -8.33
N SER A 48 7.96 -3.38 -7.94
CA SER A 48 8.55 -4.71 -8.19
C SER A 48 7.88 -5.87 -7.44
N ALA A 49 7.11 -5.56 -6.39
CA ALA A 49 6.37 -6.54 -5.58
C ALA A 49 4.88 -6.66 -5.97
N LEU A 50 4.47 -6.01 -7.07
CA LEU A 50 3.14 -6.20 -7.62
C LEU A 50 2.97 -7.64 -8.14
N PRO A 51 1.81 -8.28 -7.91
CA PRO A 51 1.53 -9.60 -8.45
C PRO A 51 1.62 -9.61 -9.99
N PRO A 52 2.32 -10.59 -10.59
CA PRO A 52 2.49 -10.67 -12.05
C PRO A 52 1.17 -10.62 -12.84
N GLN A 53 0.10 -11.18 -12.28
CA GLN A 53 -1.24 -11.18 -12.90
C GLN A 53 -1.81 -9.77 -13.16
N LEU A 54 -1.37 -8.72 -12.44
CA LEU A 54 -1.82 -7.35 -12.69
C LEU A 54 -1.39 -6.83 -14.06
N TYR A 55 -0.22 -7.26 -14.54
CA TYR A 55 0.31 -6.88 -15.86
C TYR A 55 -0.48 -7.55 -17.01
N GLU A 56 -1.27 -8.57 -16.71
CA GLU A 56 -2.13 -9.28 -17.66
C GLU A 56 -3.55 -8.70 -17.74
N ILE A 57 -3.86 -7.64 -16.96
CA ILE A 57 -5.16 -6.99 -16.89
C ILE A 57 -5.07 -5.59 -17.52
N PRO A 58 -5.37 -5.43 -18.82
CA PRO A 58 -5.17 -4.16 -19.53
C PRO A 58 -6.04 -3.00 -19.01
N SER A 59 -7.14 -3.31 -18.32
CA SER A 59 -8.01 -2.32 -17.68
C SER A 59 -7.34 -1.60 -16.51
N ILE A 60 -6.31 -2.16 -15.89
CA ILE A 60 -5.53 -1.51 -14.84
C ILE A 60 -4.44 -0.66 -15.50
N GLN A 61 -4.61 0.66 -15.54
CA GLN A 61 -3.68 1.58 -16.19
C GLN A 61 -2.65 2.19 -15.26
N TYR A 62 -3.00 2.36 -13.99
CA TYR A 62 -2.17 3.01 -12.98
C TYR A 62 -2.05 2.15 -11.74
N ALA A 63 -0.87 2.21 -11.11
CA ALA A 63 -0.63 1.66 -9.78
C ALA A 63 -0.03 2.73 -8.87
N ILE A 64 -0.74 3.04 -7.80
CA ILE A 64 -0.22 3.80 -6.67
C ILE A 64 0.49 2.79 -5.76
N THR A 65 1.79 2.96 -5.55
CA THR A 65 2.65 2.02 -4.82
C THR A 65 3.33 2.68 -3.64
N SER A 66 3.91 1.88 -2.74
CA SER A 66 4.60 2.34 -1.53
C SER A 66 3.74 3.33 -0.72
N ASN A 67 2.43 3.01 -0.53
CA ASN A 67 1.43 3.84 0.15
C ASN A 67 1.26 5.25 -0.43
N GLY A 68 1.47 5.44 -1.71
CA GLY A 68 1.30 6.73 -2.36
C GLY A 68 2.60 7.46 -2.66
N ALA A 69 3.75 6.85 -2.42
CA ALA A 69 5.04 7.43 -2.80
C ALA A 69 5.22 7.52 -4.31
N HIS A 70 4.57 6.64 -5.08
CA HIS A 70 4.60 6.68 -6.54
C HIS A 70 3.23 6.49 -7.17
N ILE A 71 3.03 7.09 -8.32
CA ILE A 71 1.99 6.73 -9.29
C ILE A 71 2.69 6.20 -10.53
N ASN A 72 2.55 4.91 -10.80
CA ASN A 72 3.21 4.25 -11.92
C ASN A 72 2.23 3.95 -13.05
N LEU A 73 2.68 4.15 -14.29
CA LEU A 73 2.01 3.61 -15.47
C LEU A 73 2.24 2.10 -15.54
N MET A 74 1.18 1.29 -15.50
CA MET A 74 1.31 -0.18 -15.53
C MET A 74 2.01 -0.70 -16.78
N LYS A 75 1.81 -0.03 -17.91
CA LYS A 75 2.37 -0.44 -19.21
C LYS A 75 3.90 -0.28 -19.31
N THR A 76 4.46 0.78 -18.74
CA THR A 76 5.88 1.14 -18.88
C THR A 76 6.67 1.00 -17.58
N GLY A 77 5.99 1.00 -16.43
CA GLY A 77 6.61 1.10 -15.11
C GLY A 77 7.13 2.50 -14.78
N GLU A 78 6.91 3.48 -15.67
CA GLU A 78 7.32 4.86 -15.45
C GLU A 78 6.50 5.49 -14.33
N SER A 79 7.16 6.19 -13.40
CA SER A 79 6.50 7.00 -12.39
C SER A 79 6.11 8.36 -12.98
N VAL A 80 4.85 8.74 -12.78
CA VAL A 80 4.32 10.07 -13.15
C VAL A 80 4.14 10.99 -11.96
N PHE A 81 4.35 10.47 -10.75
CA PHE A 81 4.36 11.21 -9.50
C PHE A 81 5.24 10.50 -8.49
N ASP A 82 6.06 11.27 -7.76
CA ASP A 82 6.95 10.78 -6.70
C ASP A 82 6.82 11.62 -5.44
N SER A 83 6.82 10.96 -4.27
CA SER A 83 6.87 11.58 -2.94
C SER A 83 7.85 10.81 -2.07
N PHE A 84 8.92 11.46 -1.61
CA PHE A 84 10.00 10.85 -0.85
C PHE A 84 10.07 11.38 0.58
N LEU A 85 10.68 10.59 1.46
CA LEU A 85 11.06 11.03 2.81
C LEU A 85 12.02 12.21 2.74
N SER A 86 11.88 13.16 3.69
CA SER A 86 12.89 14.19 3.86
C SER A 86 14.16 13.60 4.48
N GLU A 87 15.32 14.21 4.20
CA GLU A 87 16.60 13.81 4.82
C GLU A 87 16.51 13.84 6.36
N LYS A 88 15.78 14.81 6.91
CA LYS A 88 15.55 14.94 8.34
C LYS A 88 14.76 13.74 8.92
N ALA A 89 13.71 13.29 8.22
CA ALA A 89 12.98 12.09 8.59
C ALA A 89 13.89 10.85 8.54
N VAL A 90 14.71 10.72 7.48
CA VAL A 90 15.66 9.61 7.34
C VAL A 90 16.65 9.55 8.50
N PHE A 91 17.22 10.70 8.93
CA PHE A 91 18.12 10.74 10.10
C PHE A 91 17.43 10.27 11.39
N GLU A 92 16.19 10.70 11.62
CA GLU A 92 15.42 10.26 12.81
C GLU A 92 15.08 8.79 12.74
N ILE A 93 14.73 8.25 11.56
CA ILE A 93 14.49 6.81 11.35
C ILE A 93 15.74 6.00 11.72
N VAL A 94 16.93 6.39 11.25
CA VAL A 94 18.17 5.69 11.59
C VAL A 94 18.44 5.73 13.08
N ARG A 95 18.28 6.89 13.72
CA ARG A 95 18.44 7.04 15.19
C ARG A 95 17.49 6.12 15.97
N LEU A 96 16.24 6.01 15.53
CA LEU A 96 15.25 5.12 16.16
C LEU A 96 15.57 3.64 15.91
N TYR A 97 15.98 3.28 14.71
CA TYR A 97 16.39 1.91 14.38
C TYR A 97 17.58 1.44 15.23
N GLU A 98 18.56 2.30 15.49
CA GLU A 98 19.70 1.98 16.37
C GLU A 98 19.31 1.84 17.85
N LYS A 99 18.19 2.43 18.26
CA LYS A 99 17.69 2.42 19.65
C LYS A 99 16.70 1.30 19.93
N LEU A 100 15.82 0.99 18.97
CA LEU A 100 14.68 0.11 19.13
C LEU A 100 15.05 -1.35 18.77
N ASP A 101 14.46 -2.32 19.46
CA ASP A 101 14.54 -3.75 19.06
C ASP A 101 13.49 -4.02 17.97
N CYS A 102 13.81 -3.61 16.77
CA CYS A 102 12.95 -3.77 15.60
C CYS A 102 13.78 -4.05 14.35
N GLU A 103 13.13 -4.50 13.31
CA GLU A 103 13.71 -4.60 11.98
C GLU A 103 13.13 -3.50 11.07
N ILE A 104 13.90 -3.04 10.09
CA ILE A 104 13.39 -2.12 9.08
C ILE A 104 13.47 -2.70 7.68
N GLU A 105 12.52 -2.29 6.84
CA GLU A 105 12.56 -2.46 5.39
C GLU A 105 12.58 -1.09 4.74
N ILE A 106 13.41 -0.92 3.72
CA ILE A 106 13.54 0.32 2.96
C ILE A 106 12.91 0.12 1.59
N PHE A 107 12.03 1.02 1.19
CA PHE A 107 11.45 1.05 -0.15
C PHE A 107 12.11 2.18 -0.93
N MET A 108 12.72 1.86 -2.07
CA MET A 108 13.49 2.78 -2.87
C MET A 108 13.59 2.26 -4.32
N ASP A 109 13.42 3.14 -5.28
CA ASP A 109 13.46 2.82 -6.73
C ASP A 109 12.50 1.69 -7.12
N GLY A 110 11.29 1.69 -6.53
CA GLY A 110 10.27 0.64 -6.73
C GLY A 110 10.64 -0.72 -6.17
N GLN A 111 11.67 -0.82 -5.32
CA GLN A 111 12.19 -2.06 -4.76
C GLN A 111 12.24 -2.00 -3.23
N ALA A 112 11.92 -3.12 -2.56
CA ALA A 112 12.09 -3.26 -1.11
C ALA A 112 13.42 -3.95 -0.75
N PHE A 113 14.08 -3.42 0.30
CA PHE A 113 15.34 -3.93 0.84
C PHE A 113 15.20 -4.28 2.31
N ILE A 114 15.96 -5.30 2.74
CA ILE A 114 15.99 -5.79 4.12
C ILE A 114 17.44 -6.08 4.51
N ASP A 115 17.78 -6.00 5.81
CA ASP A 115 19.13 -6.38 6.24
C ASP A 115 19.43 -7.84 5.95
N GLU A 116 20.64 -8.15 5.46
CA GLU A 116 21.05 -9.50 5.10
C GLU A 116 20.98 -10.48 6.28
N SER A 117 21.27 -10.01 7.49
CA SER A 117 21.20 -10.84 8.70
C SER A 117 19.76 -11.25 9.00
N TYR A 118 18.83 -10.31 8.89
CA TYR A 118 17.42 -10.58 9.09
C TYR A 118 16.80 -11.41 7.97
N TYR A 119 17.20 -11.17 6.71
CA TYR A 119 16.81 -12.02 5.58
C TYR A 119 17.22 -13.50 5.80
N ASN A 120 18.46 -13.74 6.28
CA ASN A 120 18.94 -15.06 6.58
C ASN A 120 18.20 -15.68 7.78
N TYR A 121 17.89 -14.88 8.81
CA TYR A 121 17.06 -15.32 9.93
C TYR A 121 15.68 -15.78 9.45
N ILE A 122 15.01 -15.02 8.60
CA ILE A 122 13.69 -15.38 8.04
C ILE A 122 13.77 -16.69 7.25
N LYS A 123 14.84 -16.87 6.48
CA LYS A 123 15.06 -18.09 5.68
C LYS A 123 15.21 -19.35 6.55
N GLU A 124 15.81 -19.21 7.72
CA GLU A 124 16.07 -20.34 8.64
C GLU A 124 14.88 -20.60 9.58
N PHE A 125 14.27 -19.55 10.13
CA PHE A 125 13.28 -19.66 11.21
C PHE A 125 11.86 -19.26 10.81
N GLY A 126 11.66 -18.63 9.65
CA GLY A 126 10.37 -18.09 9.23
C GLY A 126 9.99 -16.80 9.95
N LEU A 127 8.72 -16.41 9.80
CA LEU A 127 8.08 -15.29 10.49
C LEU A 127 6.76 -15.75 11.08
N SER A 128 6.40 -15.23 12.27
CA SER A 128 5.15 -15.58 12.95
C SER A 128 3.98 -14.66 12.61
N TYR A 129 4.24 -13.44 12.13
CA TYR A 129 3.24 -12.38 11.96
C TYR A 129 2.92 -12.05 10.49
N ARG A 130 3.67 -12.60 9.53
CA ARG A 130 3.39 -12.48 8.09
C ARG A 130 4.06 -13.61 7.29
N SER A 131 3.73 -13.72 6.01
CA SER A 131 4.29 -14.75 5.13
C SER A 131 5.80 -14.54 4.91
N ALA A 132 6.62 -15.47 5.40
CA ALA A 132 8.06 -15.51 5.15
C ALA A 132 8.37 -15.66 3.65
N GLU A 133 7.60 -16.49 2.93
CA GLU A 133 7.75 -16.69 1.49
C GLU A 133 7.60 -15.37 0.72
N TYR A 134 6.58 -14.57 1.06
CA TYR A 134 6.38 -13.26 0.43
C TYR A 134 7.55 -12.31 0.69
N VAL A 135 8.06 -12.25 1.94
CA VAL A 135 9.20 -11.39 2.28
C VAL A 135 10.44 -11.81 1.52
N LEU A 136 10.77 -13.10 1.51
CA LEU A 136 11.95 -13.64 0.82
C LEU A 136 11.88 -13.46 -0.71
N TRP A 137 10.69 -13.49 -1.28
CA TRP A 137 10.49 -13.25 -2.71
C TRP A 137 10.60 -11.77 -3.08
N SER A 138 10.06 -10.87 -2.27
CA SER A 138 9.87 -9.47 -2.65
C SER A 138 10.94 -8.52 -2.11
N ARG A 139 11.77 -8.94 -1.15
CA ARG A 139 12.83 -8.10 -0.56
C ARG A 139 14.21 -8.54 -1.04
N LYS A 140 15.07 -7.55 -1.31
CA LYS A 140 16.48 -7.79 -1.61
C LYS A 140 17.32 -7.63 -0.34
N PRO A 141 18.14 -8.64 0.02
CA PRO A 141 19.05 -8.53 1.15
C PRO A 141 20.17 -7.51 0.86
N VAL A 142 20.51 -6.70 1.85
CA VAL A 142 21.62 -5.75 1.81
C VAL A 142 22.38 -5.76 3.12
N LYS A 143 23.69 -5.51 3.07
CA LYS A 143 24.52 -5.34 4.28
C LYS A 143 24.44 -3.92 4.77
N GLY A 144 24.20 -3.75 6.07
CA GLY A 144 24.20 -2.45 6.71
C GLY A 144 23.06 -1.57 6.22
N ILE A 145 21.83 -2.00 6.47
CA ILE A 145 20.62 -1.32 6.00
C ILE A 145 20.55 0.16 6.45
N ALA A 146 21.04 0.50 7.66
CA ALA A 146 21.09 1.88 8.15
C ALA A 146 22.00 2.75 7.26
N GLN A 147 23.18 2.27 6.88
CA GLN A 147 24.07 3.00 5.98
C GLN A 147 23.46 3.15 4.58
N LYS A 148 22.79 2.10 4.07
CA LYS A 148 22.08 2.19 2.79
C LYS A 148 21.00 3.27 2.83
N LEU A 149 20.26 3.39 3.93
CA LEU A 149 19.24 4.41 4.13
C LEU A 149 19.84 5.82 4.07
N LEU A 150 20.95 6.06 4.79
CA LEU A 150 21.67 7.35 4.80
C LEU A 150 22.25 7.71 3.42
N ASP A 151 22.88 6.77 2.74
CA ASP A 151 23.51 6.99 1.42
C ASP A 151 22.48 7.32 0.32
N ASN A 152 21.20 7.07 0.57
CA ASN A 152 20.11 7.27 -0.40
C ASN A 152 18.97 8.16 0.12
N SER A 153 19.24 9.00 1.11
CA SER A 153 18.24 9.78 1.86
C SER A 153 17.27 10.61 1.02
N SER A 154 17.66 11.00 -0.19
CA SER A 154 16.82 11.83 -1.08
C SER A 154 15.83 11.06 -1.98
N ARG A 155 15.80 9.72 -1.90
CA ARG A 155 14.96 8.89 -2.77
C ARG A 155 14.28 7.70 -2.05
N ILE A 156 14.15 7.83 -0.75
CA ILE A 156 13.45 6.82 0.07
C ILE A 156 11.94 7.06 -0.05
N GLU A 157 11.24 6.06 -0.53
CA GLU A 157 9.78 6.05 -0.70
C GLU A 157 9.06 5.84 0.62
N ASN A 158 9.53 4.84 1.36
CA ASN A 158 8.94 4.41 2.62
C ASN A 158 9.97 3.64 3.45
N VAL A 159 9.84 3.69 4.77
CA VAL A 159 10.54 2.79 5.70
C VAL A 159 9.52 2.09 6.57
N ASN A 160 9.53 0.78 6.55
CA ASN A 160 8.64 -0.05 7.32
C ASN A 160 9.35 -0.57 8.58
N PHE A 161 8.93 -0.13 9.76
CA PHE A 161 9.36 -0.66 11.05
C PHE A 161 8.56 -1.92 11.36
N CYS A 162 9.23 -3.04 11.55
CA CYS A 162 8.64 -4.35 11.84
C CYS A 162 9.00 -4.80 13.27
N PHE A 163 8.00 -5.11 14.06
CA PHE A 163 8.16 -5.53 15.45
C PHE A 163 7.80 -7.01 15.63
N LYS A 164 8.47 -7.68 16.57
CA LYS A 164 8.20 -9.08 16.90
C LYS A 164 6.85 -9.25 17.60
N THR A 165 6.43 -8.25 18.39
CA THR A 165 5.17 -8.25 19.12
C THR A 165 4.46 -6.91 19.01
N ILE A 166 3.13 -6.91 19.21
CA ILE A 166 2.32 -5.69 19.26
C ILE A 166 2.72 -4.80 20.43
N GLU A 167 3.09 -5.38 21.58
CA GLU A 167 3.55 -4.63 22.76
C GLU A 167 4.78 -3.80 22.45
N MET A 168 5.80 -4.37 21.77
CA MET A 168 7.00 -3.64 21.34
C MET A 168 6.67 -2.49 20.39
N LEU A 169 5.70 -2.68 19.50
CA LEU A 169 5.23 -1.65 18.58
C LEU A 169 4.56 -0.51 19.37
N GLU A 170 3.65 -0.83 20.30
CA GLU A 170 2.95 0.20 21.07
C GLU A 170 3.90 1.02 21.97
N ASP A 171 4.93 0.38 22.53
CA ASP A 171 5.98 1.07 23.29
C ASP A 171 6.81 2.05 22.41
N ALA A 172 7.01 1.71 21.13
CA ALA A 172 7.77 2.53 20.18
C ALA A 172 6.91 3.57 19.43
N ARG A 173 5.60 3.38 19.38
CA ARG A 173 4.65 4.15 18.56
C ARG A 173 4.84 5.66 18.67
N ALA A 174 4.82 6.19 19.90
CA ALA A 174 4.90 7.63 20.12
C ALA A 174 6.20 8.25 19.60
N GLU A 175 7.32 7.51 19.65
CA GLU A 175 8.59 7.99 19.11
C GLU A 175 8.62 7.98 17.58
N ILE A 176 8.02 6.97 16.96
CA ILE A 176 7.93 6.88 15.49
C ILE A 176 6.94 7.93 14.96
N GLU A 177 5.80 8.13 15.62
CA GLU A 177 4.82 9.17 15.25
C GLU A 177 5.36 10.59 15.42
N ALA A 178 6.42 10.78 16.21
CA ALA A 178 7.11 12.06 16.37
C ALA A 178 8.17 12.35 15.27
N ILE A 179 8.38 11.44 14.31
CA ILE A 179 9.29 11.68 13.19
C ILE A 179 8.79 12.89 12.39
N PRO A 180 9.64 13.94 12.22
CA PRO A 180 9.22 15.15 11.56
C PRO A 180 9.05 14.96 10.05
N GLU A 181 8.13 15.73 9.46
CA GLU A 181 7.93 15.74 8.01
C GLU A 181 7.67 14.34 7.44
N ALA A 182 6.87 13.54 8.16
CA ALA A 182 6.56 12.17 7.80
C ALA A 182 5.07 11.87 7.99
N THR A 183 4.57 10.96 7.20
CA THR A 183 3.24 10.34 7.36
C THR A 183 3.41 8.94 7.89
N ILE A 184 2.69 8.61 8.97
CA ILE A 184 2.77 7.29 9.61
C ILE A 184 1.47 6.52 9.34
N THR A 185 1.61 5.27 8.92
CA THR A 185 0.48 4.36 8.69
C THR A 185 0.82 2.93 9.08
N SER A 186 -0.12 2.00 8.91
CA SER A 186 0.07 0.57 9.19
C SER A 186 -0.74 -0.25 8.19
N SER A 187 -0.16 -1.32 7.67
CA SER A 187 -0.78 -2.28 6.76
C SER A 187 -0.95 -3.68 7.37
N PHE A 188 -0.34 -3.93 8.53
CA PHE A 188 -0.56 -5.14 9.34
C PHE A 188 -0.24 -4.86 10.82
N GLN A 189 -0.66 -5.76 11.71
CA GLN A 189 -0.68 -5.50 13.15
C GLN A 189 0.67 -5.18 13.82
N ASN A 190 1.77 -5.63 13.23
CA ASN A 190 3.11 -5.53 13.83
C ASN A 190 4.01 -4.52 13.12
N ASN A 191 3.45 -3.55 12.34
CA ASN A 191 4.25 -2.59 11.62
C ASN A 191 3.80 -1.14 11.78
N LEU A 192 4.77 -0.24 11.59
CA LEU A 192 4.53 1.16 11.31
C LEU A 192 5.32 1.55 10.07
N GLU A 193 4.65 2.14 9.11
CA GLU A 193 5.20 2.57 7.82
C GLU A 193 5.36 4.08 7.82
N VAL A 194 6.58 4.54 7.52
CA VAL A 194 6.97 5.95 7.52
C VAL A 194 7.17 6.38 6.08
N GLY A 195 6.27 7.18 5.56
CA GLY A 195 6.35 7.82 4.25
C GLY A 195 6.74 9.29 4.35
N GLY A 196 6.92 9.94 3.21
CA GLY A 196 7.22 11.38 3.12
C GLY A 196 6.08 12.26 3.67
N PRO A 197 6.29 13.58 3.72
CA PRO A 197 5.25 14.50 4.14
C PRO A 197 4.04 14.38 3.21
N ASP A 198 2.86 14.24 3.81
CA ASP A 198 1.59 14.05 3.10
C ASP A 198 1.54 12.81 2.15
N THR A 199 2.50 11.88 2.27
CA THR A 199 2.49 10.65 1.47
C THR A 199 1.43 9.70 2.01
N SER A 200 0.40 9.45 1.20
CA SER A 200 -0.67 8.50 1.50
C SER A 200 -1.37 8.04 0.23
N LYS A 201 -2.07 6.91 0.28
CA LYS A 201 -2.94 6.45 -0.81
C LYS A 201 -3.90 7.55 -1.27
N LYS A 202 -4.48 8.32 -0.32
CA LYS A 202 -5.35 9.47 -0.61
C LYS A 202 -4.62 10.59 -1.36
N ALA A 203 -3.45 11.00 -0.91
CA ALA A 203 -2.73 12.10 -1.54
C ALA A 203 -2.36 11.78 -2.99
N ALA A 204 -1.86 10.57 -3.24
CA ALA A 204 -1.57 10.11 -4.61
C ALA A 204 -2.83 10.01 -5.48
N LEU A 205 -3.98 9.61 -4.90
CA LEU A 205 -5.26 9.61 -5.63
C LEU A 205 -5.70 11.02 -6.02
N ILE A 206 -5.53 12.01 -5.15
CA ILE A 206 -5.84 13.41 -5.45
C ILE A 206 -5.00 13.89 -6.64
N GLU A 207 -3.70 13.58 -6.65
CA GLU A 207 -2.82 13.93 -7.76
C GLU A 207 -3.26 13.23 -9.07
N LEU A 208 -3.52 11.93 -9.02
CA LEU A 208 -3.96 11.19 -10.20
C LEU A 208 -5.31 11.71 -10.74
N MET A 209 -6.26 11.99 -9.86
CA MET A 209 -7.56 12.56 -10.24
C MET A 209 -7.42 13.93 -10.89
N SER A 210 -6.51 14.76 -10.37
CA SER A 210 -6.19 16.07 -10.97
C SER A 210 -5.60 15.91 -12.39
N MET A 211 -4.73 14.92 -12.60
CA MET A 211 -4.16 14.63 -13.93
C MET A 211 -5.22 14.14 -14.93
N LEU A 212 -6.28 13.48 -14.45
CA LEU A 212 -7.32 12.86 -15.29
C LEU A 212 -8.63 13.68 -15.35
N ASP A 213 -8.68 14.86 -14.72
CA ASP A 213 -9.88 15.72 -14.63
C ASP A 213 -11.11 14.98 -14.07
N ILE A 214 -10.88 14.27 -12.95
CA ILE A 214 -11.91 13.48 -12.24
C ILE A 214 -12.25 14.19 -10.92
N ASP A 215 -13.55 14.41 -10.67
CA ASP A 215 -14.03 14.99 -9.40
C ASP A 215 -14.11 13.94 -8.30
N ARG A 216 -13.93 14.39 -7.05
CA ARG A 216 -14.06 13.55 -5.85
C ARG A 216 -15.33 12.71 -5.82
N SER A 217 -16.46 13.28 -6.23
CA SER A 217 -17.76 12.61 -6.27
C SER A 217 -17.86 11.47 -7.29
N GLU A 218 -16.88 11.37 -8.20
CA GLU A 218 -16.78 10.35 -9.25
C GLU A 218 -15.78 9.24 -8.89
N LEU A 219 -15.20 9.27 -7.68
CA LEU A 219 -14.26 8.27 -7.16
C LEU A 219 -14.97 7.27 -6.25
N MET A 220 -14.75 5.97 -6.50
CA MET A 220 -15.02 4.88 -5.56
C MET A 220 -13.69 4.31 -5.05
N CYS A 221 -13.54 4.12 -3.74
CA CYS A 221 -12.37 3.46 -3.14
C CYS A 221 -12.80 2.18 -2.43
N CYS A 222 -12.00 1.10 -2.57
CA CYS A 222 -12.20 -0.13 -1.81
C CYS A 222 -10.93 -0.46 -1.02
N GLY A 223 -11.09 -0.83 0.27
CA GLY A 223 -9.97 -1.17 1.16
C GLY A 223 -10.40 -1.99 2.37
N ASP A 224 -9.41 -2.45 3.17
CA ASP A 224 -9.64 -3.28 4.35
C ASP A 224 -8.83 -2.87 5.58
N ALA A 225 -7.76 -2.07 5.43
CA ALA A 225 -6.76 -1.82 6.46
C ALA A 225 -6.64 -0.32 6.83
N PRO A 226 -5.99 0.03 7.95
CA PRO A 226 -5.86 1.42 8.40
C PRO A 226 -5.24 2.38 7.37
N ASN A 227 -4.32 1.92 6.51
CA ASN A 227 -3.75 2.73 5.43
C ASN A 227 -4.74 3.08 4.31
N ASP A 228 -5.94 2.46 4.32
CA ASP A 228 -7.03 2.75 3.37
C ASP A 228 -8.02 3.79 3.90
N ILE A 229 -8.09 3.98 5.22
CA ILE A 229 -9.10 4.85 5.85
C ILE A 229 -9.15 6.21 5.16
N ALA A 230 -8.00 6.84 4.98
CA ALA A 230 -7.94 8.18 4.41
C ALA A 230 -8.47 8.25 2.95
N MET A 231 -8.26 7.22 2.12
CA MET A 231 -8.81 7.20 0.76
C MET A 231 -10.30 6.84 0.75
N ILE A 232 -10.74 5.96 1.65
CA ILE A 232 -12.16 5.59 1.83
C ILE A 232 -12.98 6.81 2.25
N GLU A 233 -12.56 7.55 3.28
CA GLU A 233 -13.25 8.78 3.72
C GLU A 233 -13.24 9.89 2.66
N TYR A 234 -12.19 9.96 1.87
CA TYR A 234 -12.07 10.99 0.84
C TYR A 234 -12.94 10.69 -0.38
N ALA A 235 -13.19 9.45 -0.74
CA ALA A 235 -13.93 9.07 -1.94
C ALA A 235 -15.36 9.67 -1.96
N GLY A 236 -15.96 9.74 -3.16
CA GLY A 236 -17.39 9.99 -3.31
C GLY A 236 -18.22 8.78 -2.87
N LEU A 237 -17.60 7.58 -2.91
CA LEU A 237 -18.14 6.34 -2.37
C LEU A 237 -17.00 5.52 -1.77
N GLY A 238 -16.88 5.51 -0.46
CA GLY A 238 -15.95 4.68 0.29
C GLY A 238 -16.52 3.30 0.59
N VAL A 239 -15.80 2.25 0.23
CA VAL A 239 -16.22 0.86 0.39
C VAL A 239 -15.21 0.11 1.25
N ALA A 240 -15.65 -0.54 2.32
CA ALA A 240 -14.86 -1.51 3.05
C ALA A 240 -15.28 -2.92 2.65
N VAL A 241 -14.32 -3.84 2.51
CA VAL A 241 -14.64 -5.27 2.35
C VAL A 241 -15.05 -5.88 3.68
N GLY A 242 -15.81 -7.00 3.64
CA GLY A 242 -16.38 -7.64 4.83
C GLY A 242 -15.35 -8.19 5.84
N ASN A 243 -14.09 -8.36 5.43
CA ASN A 243 -12.97 -8.76 6.28
C ASN A 243 -12.12 -7.56 6.75
N ALA A 244 -12.59 -6.33 6.59
CA ALA A 244 -11.86 -5.13 7.02
C ALA A 244 -11.57 -5.16 8.53
N TRP A 245 -10.42 -4.60 8.91
CA TRP A 245 -9.91 -4.59 10.28
C TRP A 245 -9.43 -3.20 10.71
N GLY A 246 -9.00 -3.06 11.97
CA GLY A 246 -8.44 -1.81 12.49
C GLY A 246 -9.40 -0.61 12.46
N GLY A 247 -10.72 -0.86 12.47
CA GLY A 247 -11.74 0.18 12.45
C GLY A 247 -12.09 0.69 11.03
N THR A 248 -11.47 0.17 9.97
CA THR A 248 -11.65 0.66 8.59
C THR A 248 -13.11 0.64 8.13
N ALA A 249 -13.88 -0.36 8.54
CA ALA A 249 -15.30 -0.45 8.20
C ALA A 249 -16.15 0.71 8.75
N ASP A 250 -15.74 1.31 9.88
CA ASP A 250 -16.48 2.42 10.51
C ASP A 250 -16.37 3.74 9.71
N HIS A 251 -15.41 3.81 8.77
CA HIS A 251 -15.14 4.96 7.91
C HIS A 251 -15.73 4.83 6.50
N ALA A 252 -16.35 3.69 6.17
CA ALA A 252 -16.88 3.41 4.85
C ALA A 252 -18.37 3.78 4.73
N ASP A 253 -18.79 4.25 3.55
CA ASP A 253 -20.19 4.46 3.19
C ASP A 253 -20.93 3.13 2.97
N TYR A 254 -20.19 2.09 2.54
CA TYR A 254 -20.75 0.78 2.23
C TYR A 254 -19.79 -0.34 2.62
N ILE A 255 -20.33 -1.45 3.13
CA ILE A 255 -19.58 -2.68 3.41
C ILE A 255 -20.04 -3.74 2.41
N THR A 256 -19.09 -4.21 1.59
CA THR A 256 -19.33 -5.26 0.60
C THR A 256 -19.01 -6.65 1.16
N GLY A 257 -19.04 -7.70 0.34
CA GLY A 257 -18.56 -9.02 0.71
C GLY A 257 -17.07 -9.04 1.05
N THR A 258 -16.59 -10.14 1.62
CA THR A 258 -15.17 -10.34 1.90
C THR A 258 -14.35 -10.45 0.60
N ASN A 259 -13.02 -10.37 0.72
CA ASN A 259 -12.11 -10.63 -0.40
C ASN A 259 -12.25 -12.06 -0.97
N GLU A 260 -12.67 -13.04 -0.15
CA GLU A 260 -12.96 -14.41 -0.58
C GLU A 260 -14.32 -14.56 -1.31
N GLU A 261 -15.20 -13.58 -1.13
CA GLU A 261 -16.55 -13.56 -1.74
C GLU A 261 -16.63 -12.62 -2.94
N ASP A 262 -15.49 -12.20 -3.49
CA ASP A 262 -15.41 -11.21 -4.57
C ASP A 262 -16.01 -9.83 -4.21
N GLY A 263 -15.79 -9.36 -2.99
CA GLY A 263 -16.38 -8.11 -2.49
C GLY A 263 -16.15 -6.91 -3.39
N VAL A 264 -14.96 -6.79 -3.98
CA VAL A 264 -14.65 -5.73 -4.96
C VAL A 264 -15.52 -5.84 -6.22
N ALA A 265 -15.70 -7.05 -6.76
CA ALA A 265 -16.56 -7.25 -7.92
C ALA A 265 -18.02 -6.91 -7.61
N GLN A 266 -18.50 -7.29 -6.41
CA GLN A 266 -19.86 -6.96 -5.95
C GLN A 266 -20.07 -5.44 -5.89
N ALA A 267 -19.12 -4.70 -5.35
CA ALA A 267 -19.19 -3.23 -5.28
C ALA A 267 -19.19 -2.60 -6.69
N ILE A 268 -18.32 -3.06 -7.59
CA ILE A 268 -18.29 -2.58 -8.98
C ILE A 268 -19.59 -2.90 -9.70
N GLU A 269 -20.11 -4.13 -9.58
CA GLU A 269 -21.37 -4.55 -10.19
C GLU A 269 -22.55 -3.71 -9.72
N GLN A 270 -22.56 -3.32 -8.44
CA GLN A 270 -23.66 -2.55 -7.85
C GLN A 270 -23.62 -1.07 -8.17
N PHE A 271 -22.44 -0.44 -8.18
CA PHE A 271 -22.32 1.02 -8.21
C PHE A 271 -21.76 1.58 -9.52
N VAL A 272 -21.16 0.72 -10.35
CA VAL A 272 -20.50 1.13 -11.62
C VAL A 272 -21.20 0.52 -12.83
N LEU A 273 -21.65 -0.73 -12.75
CA LEU A 273 -22.26 -1.46 -13.89
C LEU A 273 -23.75 -1.34 -13.95
#